data_7ab5a2d193ea0e75123a0eed37bd6894
#
_entry.id   7ab5a2d193ea0e75123a0eed37bd6894
#
_cell.length_a   1.000
_cell.length_b   1.000
_cell.length_c   1.000
_cell.angle_alpha   90.00
_cell.angle_beta   90.00
_cell.angle_gamma   90.00
#
_symmetry.space_group_name_H-M   'P 1'
#
loop_
_entity.id
_entity.type
_entity.pdbx_description
1 polymer ?
#
loop_
_entity_poly.entity_id
_entity_poly.type
_entity_poly.pdbx_seq_one_letter_code
_entity_poly.pdbx_strand_id
1 'polypeptide(L)'
;MGKTEEKIKPFRLVKYFSFSSIIVLFAGILVLTALNTHWIRKTQLKKSEEYAFLIAANLNNQLFMQFFIPVSLKYGKIQLRNKEQSQIIDNVIRGTLHGYKVDNVTIYGVERNVISYSFDKNLLGKENLGGQEYYRALSGEPTTKLVQKGNYFQ
;
A
#
# COMPACT_ATOMS: atom_id res chain seq x y z
N MET A 1 -74.96 25.60 22.81
CA MET A 1 -73.50 25.69 22.78
C MET A 1 -72.92 24.29 22.53
N GLY A 2 -72.77 23.93 21.27
CA GLY A 2 -72.26 22.62 20.92
C GLY A 2 -70.69 22.72 20.74
N LYS A 3 -69.95 22.05 21.60
CA LYS A 3 -68.52 21.85 21.43
C LYS A 3 -68.30 20.82 20.31
N THR A 4 -67.84 21.29 19.20
CA THR A 4 -67.32 20.41 18.11
C THR A 4 -66.05 19.78 18.58
N GLU A 5 -66.09 18.52 19.03
CA GLU A 5 -64.91 17.71 19.27
C GLU A 5 -64.24 17.40 17.90
N GLU A 6 -63.16 18.06 17.60
CA GLU A 6 -62.30 17.70 16.48
C GLU A 6 -61.75 16.31 16.75
N LYS A 7 -62.35 15.29 16.15
CA LYS A 7 -61.78 13.93 16.09
C LYS A 7 -60.49 13.99 15.33
N ILE A 8 -59.36 14.16 16.02
CA ILE A 8 -58.02 13.97 15.49
C ILE A 8 -57.93 12.52 15.01
N LYS A 9 -57.95 12.32 13.69
CA LYS A 9 -57.94 10.98 13.09
C LYS A 9 -56.61 10.32 13.46
N PRO A 10 -56.56 9.25 14.29
CA PRO A 10 -55.34 8.62 14.79
C PRO A 10 -54.44 8.10 13.64
N PHE A 11 -55.03 7.86 12.49
CA PHE A 11 -54.32 7.39 11.30
C PHE A 11 -53.29 8.40 10.71
N ARG A 12 -53.51 9.69 10.88
CA ARG A 12 -52.56 10.71 10.41
C ARG A 12 -51.33 10.77 11.30
N LEU A 13 -51.47 10.65 12.59
CA LEU A 13 -50.35 10.69 13.54
C LEU A 13 -49.41 9.52 13.34
N VAL A 14 -49.90 8.31 13.15
CA VAL A 14 -49.12 7.11 12.87
C VAL A 14 -48.35 7.26 11.55
N LYS A 15 -49.00 7.81 10.52
CA LYS A 15 -48.34 8.03 9.22
C LYS A 15 -47.14 9.00 9.32
N TYR A 16 -47.32 10.12 10.01
CA TYR A 16 -46.24 11.10 10.19
C TYR A 16 -45.10 10.54 11.06
N PHE A 17 -45.42 9.81 12.12
CA PHE A 17 -44.46 9.16 12.97
C PHE A 17 -43.62 8.12 12.20
N SER A 18 -44.29 7.24 11.44
CA SER A 18 -43.60 6.23 10.62
C SER A 18 -42.69 6.87 9.56
N PHE A 19 -43.16 7.93 8.89
CA PHE A 19 -42.38 8.62 7.88
C PHE A 19 -41.16 9.34 8.48
N SER A 20 -41.36 10.03 9.62
CA SER A 20 -40.27 10.67 10.35
C SER A 20 -39.20 9.65 10.83
N SER A 21 -39.64 8.51 11.36
CA SER A 21 -38.77 7.43 11.82
C SER A 21 -37.94 6.87 10.68
N ILE A 22 -38.53 6.67 9.50
CA ILE A 22 -37.79 6.19 8.31
C ILE A 22 -36.70 7.19 7.87
N ILE A 23 -37.02 8.50 7.88
CA ILE A 23 -36.06 9.55 7.52
C ILE A 23 -34.89 9.56 8.49
N VAL A 24 -35.15 9.48 9.79
CA VAL A 24 -34.10 9.47 10.82
C VAL A 24 -33.22 8.24 10.69
N LEU A 25 -33.81 7.06 10.47
CA LEU A 25 -33.06 5.84 10.25
C LEU A 25 -32.15 5.93 8.98
N PHE A 26 -32.72 6.45 7.90
CA PHE A 26 -31.97 6.60 6.64
C PHE A 26 -30.82 7.60 6.80
N ALA A 27 -31.05 8.74 7.45
CA ALA A 27 -30.00 9.70 7.76
C ALA A 27 -28.90 9.08 8.65
N GLY A 28 -29.27 8.30 9.66
CA GLY A 28 -28.36 7.57 10.53
C GLY A 28 -27.49 6.58 9.76
N ILE A 29 -28.07 5.81 8.85
CA ILE A 29 -27.33 4.86 8.00
C ILE A 29 -26.34 5.60 7.10
N LEU A 30 -26.72 6.73 6.50
CA LEU A 30 -25.81 7.51 5.66
C LEU A 30 -24.59 8.04 6.44
N VAL A 31 -24.81 8.57 7.63
CA VAL A 31 -23.75 9.07 8.51
C VAL A 31 -22.81 7.93 8.93
N LEU A 32 -23.37 6.81 9.38
CA LEU A 32 -22.58 5.63 9.77
C LEU A 32 -21.77 5.07 8.59
N THR A 33 -22.34 5.02 7.40
CA THR A 33 -21.65 4.54 6.19
C THR A 33 -20.49 5.47 5.83
N ALA A 34 -20.69 6.78 5.88
CA ALA A 34 -19.65 7.77 5.59
C ALA A 34 -18.46 7.66 6.59
N LEU A 35 -18.76 7.58 7.89
CA LEU A 35 -17.77 7.41 8.94
C LEU A 35 -16.99 6.09 8.76
N ASN A 36 -17.69 4.99 8.52
CA ASN A 36 -17.09 3.67 8.38
C ASN A 36 -16.17 3.60 7.15
N THR A 37 -16.58 4.18 6.03
CA THR A 37 -15.73 4.23 4.82
C THR A 37 -14.42 4.99 5.05
N HIS A 38 -14.46 6.10 5.78
CA HIS A 38 -13.26 6.88 6.11
C HIS A 38 -12.29 6.09 7.00
N TRP A 39 -12.81 5.43 8.03
CA TRP A 39 -12.01 4.60 8.95
C TRP A 39 -11.39 3.38 8.27
N ILE A 40 -12.16 2.69 7.43
CA ILE A 40 -11.69 1.51 6.69
C ILE A 40 -10.53 1.88 5.78
N ARG A 41 -10.65 2.97 5.00
CA ARG A 41 -9.56 3.43 4.13
C ARG A 41 -8.27 3.69 4.90
N LYS A 42 -8.34 4.44 6.00
CA LYS A 42 -7.16 4.75 6.82
C LYS A 42 -6.51 3.52 7.42
N THR A 43 -7.33 2.58 7.90
CA THR A 43 -6.82 1.32 8.50
C THR A 43 -6.22 0.40 7.45
N GLN A 44 -6.83 0.28 6.27
CA GLN A 44 -6.29 -0.54 5.18
C GLN A 44 -4.98 0.01 4.63
N LEU A 45 -4.87 1.34 4.49
CA LEU A 45 -3.62 1.98 4.10
C LEU A 45 -2.50 1.63 5.07
N LYS A 46 -2.73 1.82 6.38
CA LYS A 46 -1.73 1.51 7.40
C LYS A 46 -1.31 0.04 7.37
N LYS A 47 -2.26 -0.89 7.24
CA LYS A 47 -1.96 -2.32 7.11
C LYS A 47 -1.16 -2.65 5.85
N SER A 48 -1.47 -2.00 4.73
CA SER A 48 -0.72 -2.16 3.49
C SER A 48 0.72 -1.66 3.61
N GLU A 49 0.93 -0.53 4.30
CA GLU A 49 2.26 0.00 4.61
C GLU A 49 3.06 -0.94 5.51
N GLU A 50 2.47 -1.41 6.58
CA GLU A 50 3.10 -2.39 7.50
C GLU A 50 3.49 -3.67 6.76
N TYR A 51 2.60 -4.16 5.89
CA TYR A 51 2.86 -5.35 5.09
C TYR A 51 3.98 -5.15 4.07
N ALA A 52 3.99 -4.01 3.36
CA ALA A 52 5.06 -3.67 2.43
C ALA A 52 6.41 -3.55 3.16
N PHE A 53 6.43 -2.97 4.36
CA PHE A 53 7.62 -2.88 5.19
C PHE A 53 8.14 -4.27 5.61
N LEU A 54 7.26 -5.18 6.04
CA LEU A 54 7.64 -6.54 6.41
C LEU A 54 8.23 -7.31 5.23
N ILE A 55 7.66 -7.17 4.03
CA ILE A 55 8.20 -7.78 2.81
C ILE A 55 9.59 -7.20 2.50
N ALA A 56 9.75 -5.89 2.56
CA ALA A 56 11.03 -5.24 2.30
C ALA A 56 12.11 -5.65 3.32
N ALA A 57 11.76 -5.73 4.60
CA ALA A 57 12.67 -6.17 5.66
C ALA A 57 13.09 -7.64 5.48
N ASN A 58 12.14 -8.52 5.14
CA ASN A 58 12.44 -9.92 4.84
C ASN A 58 13.35 -10.03 3.60
N LEU A 59 13.03 -9.33 2.52
CA LEU A 59 13.85 -9.30 1.31
C LEU A 59 15.27 -8.82 1.60
N ASN A 60 15.41 -7.75 2.38
CA ASN A 60 16.72 -7.25 2.78
C ASN A 60 17.53 -8.29 3.55
N ASN A 61 16.92 -8.98 4.50
CA ASN A 61 17.56 -10.07 5.26
C ASN A 61 17.99 -11.22 4.35
N GLN A 62 17.13 -11.66 3.44
CA GLN A 62 17.43 -12.72 2.49
C GLN A 62 18.55 -12.33 1.51
N LEU A 63 18.54 -11.10 1.01
CA LEU A 63 19.61 -10.56 0.18
C LEU A 63 20.94 -10.53 0.94
N PHE A 64 20.93 -10.09 2.19
CA PHE A 64 22.14 -10.05 3.00
C PHE A 64 22.73 -11.46 3.19
N MET A 65 21.91 -12.43 3.58
CA MET A 65 22.36 -13.78 3.90
C MET A 65 22.69 -14.62 2.66
N GLN A 66 21.92 -14.51 1.58
CA GLN A 66 22.02 -15.41 0.42
C GLN A 66 22.74 -14.78 -0.78
N PHE A 67 22.90 -13.46 -0.79
CA PHE A 67 23.62 -12.77 -1.86
C PHE A 67 24.85 -12.03 -1.35
N PHE A 68 24.72 -11.03 -0.48
CA PHE A 68 25.82 -10.16 -0.08
C PHE A 68 26.97 -10.95 0.58
N ILE A 69 26.69 -11.76 1.57
CA ILE A 69 27.72 -12.54 2.26
C ILE A 69 28.40 -13.55 1.31
N PRO A 70 27.68 -14.47 0.63
CA PRO A 70 28.32 -15.46 -0.23
C PRO A 70 29.08 -14.85 -1.40
N VAL A 71 28.53 -13.80 -2.03
CA VAL A 71 29.18 -13.15 -3.17
C VAL A 71 30.42 -12.39 -2.74
N SER A 72 30.40 -11.71 -1.60
CA SER A 72 31.59 -11.02 -1.06
C SER A 72 32.71 -11.99 -0.69
N LEU A 73 32.37 -13.13 -0.10
CA LEU A 73 33.35 -14.16 0.25
C LEU A 73 33.95 -14.83 -1.00
N LYS A 74 33.12 -15.10 -2.02
CA LYS A 74 33.59 -15.80 -3.24
C LYS A 74 34.34 -14.89 -4.21
N TYR A 75 33.89 -13.64 -4.39
CA TYR A 75 34.39 -12.73 -5.43
C TYR A 75 35.13 -11.51 -4.89
N GLY A 76 35.15 -11.28 -3.59
CA GLY A 76 35.77 -10.11 -2.94
C GLY A 76 35.06 -8.79 -3.19
N LYS A 77 34.20 -8.70 -4.20
CA LYS A 77 33.45 -7.49 -4.54
C LYS A 77 32.12 -7.82 -5.20
N ILE A 78 31.15 -6.95 -4.99
CA ILE A 78 29.81 -7.05 -5.59
C ILE A 78 29.78 -6.26 -6.88
N GLN A 79 29.44 -6.93 -7.97
CA GLN A 79 29.32 -6.35 -9.32
C GLN A 79 28.06 -6.88 -9.99
N LEU A 80 26.95 -6.18 -9.84
CA LEU A 80 25.64 -6.60 -10.39
C LEU A 80 25.59 -6.61 -11.93
N ARG A 81 26.60 -6.03 -12.60
CA ARG A 81 26.81 -6.16 -14.05
C ARG A 81 27.39 -7.53 -14.44
N ASN A 82 27.98 -8.26 -13.50
CA ASN A 82 28.43 -9.63 -13.75
C ASN A 82 27.21 -10.54 -13.87
N LYS A 83 27.15 -11.32 -14.95
CA LYS A 83 26.00 -12.18 -15.28
C LYS A 83 25.71 -13.21 -14.18
N GLU A 84 26.75 -13.81 -13.59
CA GLU A 84 26.61 -14.81 -12.53
C GLU A 84 26.03 -14.18 -11.26
N GLN A 85 26.57 -13.05 -10.81
CA GLN A 85 26.06 -12.34 -9.65
C GLN A 85 24.66 -11.79 -9.87
N SER A 86 24.36 -11.32 -11.09
CA SER A 86 23.01 -10.88 -11.47
C SER A 86 21.99 -12.01 -11.44
N GLN A 87 22.37 -13.23 -11.80
CA GLN A 87 21.49 -14.40 -11.69
C GLN A 87 21.25 -14.81 -10.23
N ILE A 88 22.29 -14.76 -9.40
CA ILE A 88 22.14 -15.09 -7.97
C ILE A 88 21.14 -14.13 -7.30
N ILE A 89 21.33 -12.82 -7.48
CA ILE A 89 20.42 -11.83 -6.88
C ILE A 89 19.00 -11.96 -7.42
N ASP A 90 18.80 -12.21 -8.72
CA ASP A 90 17.49 -12.42 -9.32
C ASP A 90 16.78 -13.64 -8.72
N ASN A 91 17.49 -14.75 -8.53
CA ASN A 91 16.97 -15.95 -7.91
C ASN A 91 16.56 -15.72 -6.45
N VAL A 92 17.38 -15.02 -5.68
CA VAL A 92 17.07 -14.70 -4.28
C VAL A 92 15.83 -13.82 -4.19
N ILE A 93 15.75 -12.76 -5.01
CA ILE A 93 14.61 -11.84 -4.99
C ILE A 93 13.33 -12.56 -5.42
N ARG A 94 13.34 -13.28 -6.53
CA ARG A 94 12.18 -14.01 -7.02
C ARG A 94 11.76 -15.13 -6.07
N GLY A 95 12.70 -15.85 -5.48
CA GLY A 95 12.44 -16.88 -4.50
C GLY A 95 11.80 -16.32 -3.23
N THR A 96 12.34 -15.20 -2.72
CA THR A 96 11.81 -14.53 -1.52
C THR A 96 10.42 -13.94 -1.75
N LEU A 97 10.19 -13.39 -2.94
CA LEU A 97 8.92 -12.74 -3.29
C LEU A 97 7.89 -13.69 -3.91
N HIS A 98 8.24 -14.96 -4.05
CA HIS A 98 7.31 -15.96 -4.58
C HIS A 98 6.06 -16.03 -3.67
N GLY A 99 4.89 -15.83 -4.28
CA GLY A 99 3.60 -15.81 -3.57
C GLY A 99 3.15 -14.43 -3.06
N TYR A 100 4.02 -13.42 -3.09
CA TYR A 100 3.62 -12.03 -2.84
C TYR A 100 3.21 -11.34 -4.15
N LYS A 101 2.18 -10.47 -4.05
CA LYS A 101 1.76 -9.65 -5.20
C LYS A 101 2.65 -8.40 -5.31
N VAL A 102 3.87 -8.59 -5.81
CA VAL A 102 4.83 -7.51 -6.04
C VAL A 102 5.04 -7.36 -7.55
N ASP A 103 4.66 -6.24 -8.12
CA ASP A 103 4.76 -5.99 -9.56
C ASP A 103 6.20 -5.72 -10.00
N ASN A 104 6.95 -4.96 -9.23
CA ASN A 104 8.32 -4.60 -9.56
C ASN A 104 9.17 -4.42 -8.30
N VAL A 105 10.44 -4.76 -8.42
CA VAL A 105 11.48 -4.47 -7.43
C VAL A 105 12.60 -3.72 -8.10
N THR A 106 13.00 -2.61 -7.50
CA THR A 106 14.13 -1.80 -7.98
C THR A 106 15.07 -1.52 -6.81
N ILE A 107 16.36 -1.80 -7.02
CA ILE A 107 17.41 -1.52 -6.03
C ILE A 107 18.27 -0.39 -6.57
N TYR A 108 18.41 0.65 -5.78
CA TYR A 108 19.22 1.82 -6.10
C TYR A 108 20.59 1.72 -5.43
N GLY A 109 21.62 2.13 -6.14
CA GLY A 109 22.95 2.33 -5.56
C GLY A 109 22.98 3.59 -4.69
N VAL A 110 23.67 3.49 -3.55
CA VAL A 110 23.73 4.56 -2.54
C VAL A 110 24.41 5.83 -3.05
N GLU A 111 25.46 5.70 -3.90
CA GLU A 111 26.32 6.83 -4.25
C GLU A 111 25.74 7.77 -5.32
N ARG A 112 24.98 7.23 -6.27
CA ARG A 112 24.58 7.97 -7.49
C ARG A 112 23.10 7.87 -7.84
N ASN A 113 22.25 7.36 -6.98
CA ASN A 113 20.85 7.10 -7.32
C ASN A 113 20.72 6.31 -8.65
N VAL A 114 21.64 5.38 -8.87
CA VAL A 114 21.68 4.53 -10.07
C VAL A 114 20.88 3.26 -9.80
N ILE A 115 20.07 2.83 -10.74
CA ILE A 115 19.38 1.55 -10.63
C ILE A 115 20.39 0.41 -10.84
N SER A 116 20.70 -0.29 -9.76
CA SER A 116 21.61 -1.42 -9.72
C SER A 116 20.93 -2.74 -10.05
N TYR A 117 19.65 -2.89 -9.73
CA TYR A 117 18.81 -4.03 -10.06
C TYR A 117 17.37 -3.59 -10.30
N SER A 118 16.70 -4.23 -11.25
CA SER A 118 15.27 -4.08 -11.48
C SER A 118 14.72 -5.31 -12.21
N PHE A 119 13.45 -5.66 -11.96
CA PHE A 119 12.74 -6.63 -12.79
C PHE A 119 12.61 -6.16 -14.24
N ASP A 120 12.41 -4.86 -14.45
CA ASP A 120 12.51 -4.24 -15.77
C ASP A 120 13.98 -3.94 -16.09
N LYS A 121 14.56 -4.78 -16.93
CA LYS A 121 15.96 -4.67 -17.35
C LYS A 121 16.27 -3.37 -18.10
N ASN A 122 15.28 -2.71 -18.69
CA ASN A 122 15.46 -1.43 -19.38
C ASN A 122 15.75 -0.26 -18.42
N LEU A 123 15.52 -0.47 -17.12
CA LEU A 123 15.82 0.52 -16.07
C LEU A 123 17.24 0.40 -15.53
N LEU A 124 17.94 -0.71 -15.78
CA LEU A 124 19.30 -0.93 -15.27
C LEU A 124 20.28 0.17 -15.73
N GLY A 125 21.01 0.72 -14.77
CA GLY A 125 22.00 1.77 -15.01
C GLY A 125 21.42 3.17 -15.24
N LYS A 126 20.10 3.35 -15.23
CA LYS A 126 19.50 4.69 -15.25
C LYS A 126 19.72 5.39 -13.92
N GLU A 127 19.95 6.69 -14.00
CA GLU A 127 20.26 7.56 -12.86
C GLU A 127 19.07 8.46 -12.49
N ASN A 128 19.06 8.90 -11.24
CA ASN A 128 18.11 9.91 -10.73
C ASN A 128 16.62 9.59 -10.88
N LEU A 129 16.27 8.31 -10.96
CA LEU A 129 14.87 7.89 -11.01
C LEU A 129 14.26 7.67 -9.61
N GLY A 130 15.06 7.53 -8.56
CA GLY A 130 14.59 7.50 -7.19
C GLY A 130 14.25 8.91 -6.73
N GLY A 131 12.98 9.24 -6.57
CA GLY A 131 12.49 10.54 -6.14
C GLY A 131 12.83 10.87 -4.67
N GLN A 132 11.94 11.57 -3.98
CA GLN A 132 12.12 11.91 -2.56
C GLN A 132 12.23 10.66 -1.67
N GLU A 133 11.60 9.57 -2.06
CA GLU A 133 11.62 8.28 -1.38
C GLU A 133 13.05 7.71 -1.28
N TYR A 134 13.87 7.90 -2.32
CA TYR A 134 15.27 7.51 -2.31
C TYR A 134 16.08 8.27 -1.24
N TYR A 135 15.92 9.59 -1.16
CA TYR A 135 16.66 10.40 -0.18
C TYR A 135 16.22 10.10 1.26
N ARG A 136 14.94 9.82 1.49
CA ARG A 136 14.45 9.38 2.79
C ARG A 136 15.00 8.00 3.17
N ALA A 137 15.02 7.07 2.21
CA ALA A 137 15.61 5.75 2.43
C ALA A 137 17.10 5.82 2.80
N LEU A 138 17.86 6.78 2.24
CA LEU A 138 19.25 7.03 2.63
C LEU A 138 19.39 7.52 4.07
N SER A 139 18.41 8.25 4.60
CA SER A 139 18.38 8.65 6.02
C SER A 139 17.84 7.55 6.94
N GLY A 140 17.53 6.37 6.41
CA GLY A 140 16.98 5.25 7.18
C GLY A 140 15.47 5.35 7.45
N GLU A 141 14.77 6.28 6.80
CA GLU A 141 13.33 6.46 6.94
C GLU A 141 12.58 5.68 5.84
N PRO A 142 11.87 4.59 6.18
CA PRO A 142 11.00 3.92 5.22
C PRO A 142 9.84 4.83 4.83
N THR A 143 9.53 4.88 3.55
CA THR A 143 8.41 5.67 3.05
C THR A 143 7.54 4.86 2.13
N THR A 144 6.25 5.17 2.12
CA THR A 144 5.28 4.62 1.20
C THR A 144 4.60 5.73 0.43
N LYS A 145 4.19 5.44 -0.79
CA LYS A 145 3.45 6.37 -1.64
C LYS A 145 2.35 5.62 -2.36
N LEU A 146 1.14 6.12 -2.24
CA LEU A 146 0.03 5.64 -3.05
C LEU A 146 0.16 6.19 -4.47
N VAL A 147 0.22 5.27 -5.43
CA VAL A 147 0.22 5.62 -6.85
C VAL A 147 -1.08 5.12 -7.46
N GLN A 148 -1.82 6.03 -8.11
CA GLN A 148 -3.01 5.66 -8.85
C GLN A 148 -2.58 5.04 -10.19
N LYS A 149 -2.93 3.77 -10.41
CA LYS A 149 -2.70 3.09 -11.68
C LYS A 149 -4.06 2.84 -12.35
N GLY A 150 -4.40 3.68 -13.31
CA GLY A 150 -5.74 3.66 -13.94
C GLY A 150 -6.84 4.14 -12.97
N ASN A 151 -7.95 3.42 -12.89
CA ASN A 151 -9.08 3.73 -12.00
C ASN A 151 -8.99 3.11 -10.60
N TYR A 152 -7.88 2.43 -10.28
CA TYR A 152 -7.69 1.75 -8.99
C TYR A 152 -6.45 2.28 -8.29
N PHE A 153 -6.54 2.47 -6.97
CA PHE A 153 -5.38 2.72 -6.11
C PHE A 153 -4.67 1.39 -5.83
N GLN A 154 -3.37 1.39 -6.01
CA GLN A 154 -2.48 0.30 -5.59
C GLN A 154 -1.58 0.75 -4.46
#